data_9f04471d8ef71a2623849f57a3626824
#
_entry.id   9f04471d8ef71a2623849f57a3626824
#
_cell.length_a   1.000
_cell.length_b   1.000
_cell.length_c   1.000
_cell.angle_alpha   90.00
_cell.angle_beta   90.00
_cell.angle_gamma   90.00
#
_symmetry.space_group_name_H-M   'P 1'
#
loop_
_entity.id
_entity.type
_entity.pdbx_description
1 polymer ?
#
loop_
_entity_poly.entity_id
_entity_poly.type
_entity_poly.pdbx_seq_one_letter_code
_entity_poly.pdbx_strand_id
1 'polypeptide(L)'
;LADSVRTALSAAIGRTEPVLVFADAAQRQQCEGWAAFLESRLLKRKPDELVRREFLQTVCYEAKRAGLEPGLVLGLIQVESGFRKYAISSVGARGYMQIMPFWSRTIGNGDPASLFHMQTNIRFGCVILRHYLDVERGNLFMALGRYNGSRGRAEYPNMVTAAWRGWKLPDGGTQVADAGTAAAGR
;
A
#
# COMPACT_ATOMS: atom_id res chain seq x y z
N LEU A 1 -8.97 -20.10 6.38
CA LEU A 1 -8.03 -19.52 7.35
C LEU A 1 -8.21 -20.18 8.69
N ALA A 2 -7.10 -20.55 9.36
CA ALA A 2 -7.13 -20.98 10.76
C ALA A 2 -7.63 -19.80 11.64
N ASP A 3 -8.29 -20.11 12.76
CA ASP A 3 -8.90 -19.08 13.62
C ASP A 3 -7.87 -18.10 14.18
N SER A 4 -6.67 -18.58 14.54
CA SER A 4 -5.57 -17.71 14.99
C SER A 4 -5.11 -16.72 13.90
N VAL A 5 -5.01 -17.18 12.66
CA VAL A 5 -4.65 -16.32 11.52
C VAL A 5 -5.75 -15.31 11.26
N ARG A 6 -7.02 -15.72 11.26
CA ARG A 6 -8.15 -14.80 11.11
C ARG A 6 -8.17 -13.73 12.18
N THR A 7 -7.95 -14.09 13.44
CA THR A 7 -7.88 -13.15 14.56
C THR A 7 -6.75 -12.15 14.40
N ALA A 8 -5.55 -12.60 14.01
CA ALA A 8 -4.41 -11.71 13.77
C ALA A 8 -4.66 -10.72 12.63
N LEU A 9 -5.22 -11.21 11.51
CA LEU A 9 -5.56 -10.35 10.37
C LEU A 9 -6.68 -9.35 10.72
N SER A 10 -7.71 -9.78 11.45
CA SER A 10 -8.79 -8.89 11.92
C SER A 10 -8.25 -7.80 12.84
N ALA A 11 -7.32 -8.12 13.75
CA ALA A 11 -6.65 -7.13 14.59
C ALA A 11 -5.84 -6.13 13.77
N ALA A 12 -5.15 -6.60 12.71
CA ALA A 12 -4.37 -5.73 11.82
C ALA A 12 -5.25 -4.79 10.98
N ILE A 13 -6.45 -5.23 10.60
CA ILE A 13 -7.43 -4.39 9.87
C ILE A 13 -8.06 -3.34 10.80
N GLY A 14 -8.48 -3.75 11.99
CA GLY A 14 -9.28 -2.90 12.90
C GLY A 14 -10.76 -2.87 12.52
N ARG A 15 -11.59 -2.34 13.42
CA ARG A 15 -13.05 -2.28 13.24
C ARG A 15 -13.55 -0.92 12.76
N THR A 16 -12.77 0.13 12.97
CA THR A 16 -13.08 1.50 12.58
C THR A 16 -12.35 1.88 11.30
N GLU A 17 -12.83 2.94 10.66
CA GLU A 17 -12.14 3.53 9.51
C GLU A 17 -10.68 3.88 9.90
N PRO A 18 -9.69 3.49 9.08
CA PRO A 18 -8.30 3.73 9.40
C PRO A 18 -7.97 5.22 9.44
N VAL A 19 -7.24 5.61 10.47
CA VAL A 19 -6.66 6.94 10.59
C VAL A 19 -5.14 6.81 10.54
N LEU A 20 -4.46 7.77 9.92
CA LEU A 20 -3.01 7.80 9.86
C LEU A 20 -2.44 8.27 11.21
N VAL A 21 -1.97 7.33 12.01
CA VAL A 21 -1.31 7.61 13.30
C VAL A 21 0.14 7.20 13.18
N PHE A 22 1.00 8.16 12.84
CA PHE A 22 2.44 7.93 12.73
C PHE A 22 3.05 7.71 14.12
N ALA A 23 4.03 6.81 14.21
CA ALA A 23 4.70 6.49 15.46
C ALA A 23 5.45 7.71 16.04
N ASP A 24 6.04 8.52 15.15
CA ASP A 24 6.77 9.74 15.50
C ASP A 24 6.80 10.74 14.32
N ALA A 25 7.39 11.90 14.58
CA ALA A 25 7.55 12.96 13.57
C ALA A 25 8.46 12.53 12.41
N ALA A 26 9.47 11.71 12.67
CA ALA A 26 10.41 11.25 11.64
C ALA A 26 9.71 10.34 10.61
N GLN A 27 8.88 9.41 11.07
CA GLN A 27 8.09 8.56 10.19
C GLN A 27 7.12 9.38 9.33
N ARG A 28 6.48 10.39 9.92
CA ARG A 28 5.61 11.33 9.19
C ARG A 28 6.39 12.05 8.10
N GLN A 29 7.52 12.67 8.44
CA GLN A 29 8.36 13.40 7.50
C GLN A 29 8.87 12.51 6.35
N GLN A 30 9.24 11.26 6.64
CA GLN A 30 9.63 10.32 5.60
C GLN A 30 8.50 10.07 4.61
N CYS A 31 7.27 9.86 5.09
CA CYS A 31 6.13 9.64 4.20
C CYS A 31 5.73 10.91 3.43
N GLU A 32 5.82 12.08 4.06
CA GLU A 32 5.57 13.37 3.38
C GLU A 32 6.61 13.65 2.29
N GLY A 33 7.89 13.44 2.57
CA GLY A 33 8.97 13.58 1.59
C GLY A 33 8.87 12.60 0.43
N TRP A 34 8.56 11.34 0.73
CA TRP A 34 8.32 10.31 -0.28
C TRP A 34 7.12 10.68 -1.17
N ALA A 35 6.02 11.14 -0.57
CA ALA A 35 4.83 11.59 -1.29
C ALA A 35 5.15 12.78 -2.20
N ALA A 36 5.81 13.81 -1.68
CA ALA A 36 6.17 15.00 -2.45
C ALA A 36 7.05 14.66 -3.66
N PHE A 37 7.99 13.72 -3.51
CA PHE A 37 8.83 13.27 -4.62
C PHE A 37 8.02 12.60 -5.74
N LEU A 38 6.95 11.88 -5.40
CA LEU A 38 6.16 11.11 -6.37
C LEU A 38 4.92 11.84 -6.90
N GLU A 39 4.55 12.98 -6.33
CA GLU A 39 3.33 13.72 -6.72
C GLU A 39 3.22 13.96 -8.23
N SER A 40 4.30 14.41 -8.86
CA SER A 40 4.31 14.72 -10.30
C SER A 40 4.00 13.51 -11.19
N ARG A 41 4.37 12.32 -10.76
CA ARG A 41 4.14 11.07 -11.50
C ARG A 41 2.68 10.65 -11.51
N LEU A 42 1.88 11.15 -10.57
CA LEU A 42 0.44 10.83 -10.44
C LEU A 42 -0.49 11.93 -10.94
N LEU A 43 0.00 13.08 -11.38
CA LEU A 43 -0.81 14.24 -11.83
C LEU A 43 -1.91 13.86 -12.80
N LYS A 44 -1.60 13.07 -13.83
CA LYS A 44 -2.57 12.66 -14.86
C LYS A 44 -3.66 11.73 -14.33
N ARG A 45 -3.37 10.96 -13.28
CA ARG A 45 -4.29 9.94 -12.72
C ARG A 45 -5.02 10.43 -11.49
N LYS A 46 -4.45 11.39 -10.79
CA LYS A 46 -5.00 12.05 -9.60
C LYS A 46 -4.72 13.55 -9.70
N PRO A 47 -5.54 14.29 -10.47
CA PRO A 47 -5.30 15.72 -10.70
C PRO A 47 -5.49 16.57 -9.44
N ASP A 48 -6.44 16.20 -8.55
CA ASP A 48 -6.63 16.90 -7.28
C ASP A 48 -5.41 16.70 -6.36
N GLU A 49 -4.80 17.82 -5.95
CA GLU A 49 -3.58 17.81 -5.15
C GLU A 49 -3.79 17.21 -3.76
N LEU A 50 -4.88 17.59 -3.09
CA LEU A 50 -5.16 17.11 -1.73
C LEU A 50 -5.42 15.59 -1.75
N VAL A 51 -6.24 15.13 -2.69
CA VAL A 51 -6.53 13.69 -2.86
C VAL A 51 -5.25 12.92 -3.21
N ARG A 52 -4.41 13.47 -4.09
CA ARG A 52 -3.14 12.83 -4.49
C ARG A 52 -2.17 12.72 -3.32
N ARG A 53 -2.02 13.78 -2.53
CA ARG A 53 -1.16 13.81 -1.35
C ARG A 53 -1.65 12.85 -0.28
N GLU A 54 -2.94 12.89 0.04
CA GLU A 54 -3.56 11.94 0.99
C GLU A 54 -3.38 10.48 0.54
N PHE A 55 -3.58 10.20 -0.74
CA PHE A 55 -3.37 8.87 -1.32
C PHE A 55 -1.93 8.39 -1.12
N LEU A 56 -0.94 9.20 -1.48
CA LEU A 56 0.48 8.83 -1.33
C LEU A 56 0.88 8.66 0.13
N GLN A 57 0.43 9.53 1.02
CA GLN A 57 0.68 9.40 2.46
C GLN A 57 0.04 8.13 3.02
N THR A 58 -1.18 7.80 2.60
CA THR A 58 -1.86 6.56 2.99
C THR A 58 -1.10 5.33 2.52
N VAL A 59 -0.65 5.31 1.27
CA VAL A 59 0.16 4.20 0.73
C VAL A 59 1.45 4.04 1.52
N CYS A 60 2.18 5.12 1.78
CA CYS A 60 3.41 5.07 2.57
C CYS A 60 3.16 4.54 3.98
N TYR A 61 2.15 5.08 4.65
CA TYR A 61 1.79 4.68 6.01
C TYR A 61 1.41 3.20 6.12
N GLU A 62 0.47 2.75 5.30
CA GLU A 62 -0.03 1.36 5.37
C GLU A 62 1.00 0.34 4.88
N ALA A 63 1.81 0.69 3.89
CA ALA A 63 2.93 -0.15 3.46
C ALA A 63 3.94 -0.34 4.61
N LYS A 64 4.41 0.75 5.22
CA LYS A 64 5.35 0.67 6.35
C LYS A 64 4.76 -0.07 7.54
N ARG A 65 3.49 0.18 7.88
CA ARG A 65 2.78 -0.51 8.94
C ARG A 65 2.74 -2.03 8.72
N ALA A 66 2.61 -2.47 7.47
CA ALA A 66 2.62 -3.89 7.09
C ALA A 66 4.03 -4.45 6.81
N GLY A 67 5.09 -3.66 6.98
CA GLY A 67 6.46 -4.09 6.66
C GLY A 67 6.69 -4.30 5.17
N LEU A 68 6.03 -3.49 4.33
CA LEU A 68 6.16 -3.50 2.87
C LEU A 68 6.88 -2.25 2.38
N GLU A 69 7.51 -2.34 1.22
CA GLU A 69 8.08 -1.19 0.54
C GLU A 69 6.97 -0.41 -0.18
N PRO A 70 6.83 0.93 0.05
CA PRO A 70 5.72 1.71 -0.49
C PRO A 70 5.63 1.71 -2.02
N GLY A 71 6.75 1.71 -2.74
CA GLY A 71 6.77 1.63 -4.19
C GLY A 71 6.24 0.31 -4.73
N LEU A 72 6.44 -0.81 -4.01
CA LEU A 72 5.84 -2.10 -4.33
C LEU A 72 4.30 -2.00 -4.28
N VAL A 73 3.76 -1.35 -3.25
CA VAL A 73 2.31 -1.15 -3.11
C VAL A 73 1.77 -0.28 -4.24
N LEU A 74 2.48 0.80 -4.64
CA LEU A 74 2.10 1.59 -5.82
C LEU A 74 2.12 0.76 -7.11
N GLY A 75 3.13 -0.09 -7.30
CA GLY A 75 3.21 -0.99 -8.45
C GLY A 75 2.02 -1.95 -8.51
N LEU A 76 1.64 -2.51 -7.37
CA LEU A 76 0.47 -3.38 -7.27
C LEU A 76 -0.82 -2.60 -7.56
N ILE A 77 -1.03 -1.43 -6.99
CA ILE A 77 -2.20 -0.57 -7.26
C ILE A 77 -2.28 -0.21 -8.75
N GLN A 78 -1.14 0.07 -9.38
CA GLN A 78 -1.10 0.35 -10.82
C GLN A 78 -1.61 -0.82 -11.65
N VAL A 79 -1.22 -2.03 -11.33
CA VAL A 79 -1.64 -3.25 -12.03
C VAL A 79 -3.10 -3.57 -11.75
N GLU A 80 -3.55 -3.45 -10.50
CA GLU A 80 -4.89 -3.82 -10.07
C GLU A 80 -5.98 -2.88 -10.59
N SER A 81 -5.77 -1.59 -10.46
CA SER A 81 -6.83 -0.62 -10.73
C SER A 81 -6.43 0.54 -11.64
N GLY A 82 -5.15 0.69 -11.96
CA GLY A 82 -4.64 1.90 -12.61
C GLY A 82 -4.92 3.16 -11.77
N PHE A 83 -4.89 3.06 -10.45
CA PHE A 83 -5.18 4.13 -9.48
C PHE A 83 -6.64 4.59 -9.43
N ARG A 84 -7.60 3.74 -9.84
CA ARG A 84 -9.04 4.07 -9.82
C ARG A 84 -9.66 3.63 -8.50
N LYS A 85 -10.18 4.61 -7.74
CA LYS A 85 -10.81 4.38 -6.42
C LYS A 85 -12.02 3.43 -6.49
N TYR A 86 -12.82 3.55 -7.53
CA TYR A 86 -14.07 2.81 -7.67
C TYR A 86 -13.98 1.68 -8.70
N ALA A 87 -12.78 1.15 -8.94
CA ALA A 87 -12.61 0.00 -9.84
C ALA A 87 -13.36 -1.22 -9.30
N ILE A 88 -14.08 -1.89 -10.19
CA ILE A 88 -14.74 -3.18 -9.91
C ILE A 88 -14.36 -4.13 -11.05
N SER A 89 -13.83 -5.31 -10.71
CA SER A 89 -13.55 -6.34 -11.71
C SER A 89 -14.78 -7.18 -12.04
N SER A 90 -14.68 -7.99 -13.09
CA SER A 90 -15.74 -8.93 -13.49
C SER A 90 -16.11 -9.95 -12.40
N VAL A 91 -15.18 -10.24 -11.48
CA VAL A 91 -15.40 -11.13 -10.33
C VAL A 91 -15.74 -10.37 -9.03
N GLY A 92 -15.92 -9.07 -9.09
CA GLY A 92 -16.37 -8.23 -7.99
C GLY A 92 -15.26 -7.72 -7.07
N ALA A 93 -13.97 -7.84 -7.42
CA ALA A 93 -12.89 -7.21 -6.68
C ALA A 93 -13.02 -5.68 -6.71
N ARG A 94 -12.69 -4.99 -5.60
CA ARG A 94 -13.05 -3.58 -5.39
C ARG A 94 -11.87 -2.68 -5.05
N GLY A 95 -11.89 -1.49 -5.63
CA GLY A 95 -11.05 -0.36 -5.26
C GLY A 95 -9.61 -0.44 -5.73
N TYR A 96 -8.77 0.36 -5.13
CA TYR A 96 -7.37 0.56 -5.53
C TYR A 96 -6.57 -0.73 -5.63
N MET A 97 -6.70 -1.62 -4.64
CA MET A 97 -5.94 -2.86 -4.53
C MET A 97 -6.78 -4.10 -4.88
N GLN A 98 -7.98 -3.90 -5.45
CA GLN A 98 -8.88 -4.96 -5.94
C GLN A 98 -9.14 -6.05 -4.89
N ILE A 99 -9.66 -5.62 -3.75
CA ILE A 99 -9.97 -6.51 -2.62
C ILE A 99 -11.28 -7.25 -2.89
N MET A 100 -11.25 -8.57 -2.77
CA MET A 100 -12.45 -9.39 -2.88
C MET A 100 -13.39 -9.15 -1.68
N PRO A 101 -14.71 -9.02 -1.90
CA PRO A 101 -15.69 -8.73 -0.83
C PRO A 101 -15.70 -9.72 0.33
N PHE A 102 -15.30 -10.98 0.11
CA PHE A 102 -15.26 -11.97 1.21
C PHE A 102 -14.26 -11.56 2.30
N TRP A 103 -13.20 -10.81 1.97
CA TRP A 103 -12.24 -10.34 2.96
C TRP A 103 -12.86 -9.41 3.99
N SER A 104 -13.76 -8.48 3.56
CA SER A 104 -14.45 -7.60 4.50
C SER A 104 -15.31 -8.37 5.49
N ARG A 105 -15.93 -9.46 5.05
CA ARG A 105 -16.71 -10.37 5.90
C ARG A 105 -15.84 -11.26 6.79
N THR A 106 -14.67 -11.66 6.31
CA THR A 106 -13.80 -12.61 7.02
C THR A 106 -12.94 -11.95 8.10
N ILE A 107 -12.39 -10.77 7.81
CA ILE A 107 -11.43 -10.08 8.69
C ILE A 107 -11.74 -8.61 8.95
N GLY A 108 -12.80 -8.05 8.37
CA GLY A 108 -13.20 -6.66 8.52
C GLY A 108 -14.50 -6.46 9.30
N ASN A 109 -15.18 -5.36 8.99
CA ASN A 109 -16.45 -4.95 9.60
C ASN A 109 -17.70 -5.64 9.00
N GLY A 110 -17.54 -6.49 8.01
CA GLY A 110 -18.62 -7.19 7.33
C GLY A 110 -19.25 -6.44 6.16
N ASP A 111 -18.93 -5.14 5.99
CA ASP A 111 -19.47 -4.32 4.91
C ASP A 111 -18.54 -4.25 3.69
N PRO A 112 -18.91 -4.87 2.55
CA PRO A 112 -18.11 -4.79 1.35
C PRO A 112 -18.07 -3.39 0.70
N ALA A 113 -19.00 -2.48 1.03
CA ALA A 113 -18.98 -1.11 0.53
C ALA A 113 -17.81 -0.31 1.11
N SER A 114 -17.38 -0.65 2.33
CA SER A 114 -16.21 -0.03 2.98
C SER A 114 -14.92 -0.20 2.18
N LEU A 115 -14.83 -1.19 1.28
CA LEU A 115 -13.68 -1.40 0.40
C LEU A 115 -13.51 -0.31 -0.68
N PHE A 116 -14.44 0.62 -0.83
CA PHE A 116 -14.26 1.81 -1.65
C PHE A 116 -13.69 3.01 -0.89
N HIS A 117 -13.57 2.93 0.43
CA HIS A 117 -12.83 3.91 1.20
C HIS A 117 -11.33 3.70 0.97
N MET A 118 -10.62 4.79 0.67
CA MET A 118 -9.21 4.74 0.27
C MET A 118 -8.34 4.07 1.33
N GLN A 119 -8.42 4.57 2.56
CA GLN A 119 -7.61 4.09 3.67
C GLN A 119 -7.92 2.62 3.99
N THR A 120 -9.20 2.26 4.02
CA THR A 120 -9.66 0.89 4.26
C THR A 120 -9.13 -0.06 3.18
N ASN A 121 -9.29 0.29 1.90
CA ASN A 121 -8.86 -0.54 0.79
C ASN A 121 -7.35 -0.80 0.81
N ILE A 122 -6.55 0.26 0.99
CA ILE A 122 -5.09 0.15 1.01
C ILE A 122 -4.63 -0.64 2.24
N ARG A 123 -5.26 -0.46 3.40
CA ARG A 123 -5.00 -1.28 4.60
C ARG A 123 -5.24 -2.76 4.35
N PHE A 124 -6.40 -3.12 3.79
CA PHE A 124 -6.70 -4.51 3.45
C PHE A 124 -5.66 -5.09 2.51
N GLY A 125 -5.33 -4.38 1.43
CA GLY A 125 -4.36 -4.87 0.45
C GLY A 125 -2.97 -5.09 1.05
N CYS A 126 -2.48 -4.16 1.86
CA CYS A 126 -1.19 -4.30 2.54
C CYS A 126 -1.18 -5.46 3.54
N VAL A 127 -2.23 -5.62 4.34
CA VAL A 127 -2.35 -6.72 5.31
C VAL A 127 -2.42 -8.08 4.61
N ILE A 128 -3.20 -8.19 3.54
CA ILE A 128 -3.34 -9.42 2.76
C ILE A 128 -2.01 -9.79 2.07
N LEU A 129 -1.34 -8.82 1.44
CA LEU A 129 -0.04 -9.06 0.81
C LEU A 129 1.01 -9.49 1.84
N ARG A 130 1.06 -8.83 3.00
CA ARG A 130 1.95 -9.22 4.10
C ARG A 130 1.67 -10.64 4.56
N HIS A 131 0.41 -11.00 4.76
CA HIS A 131 0.02 -12.37 5.10
C HIS A 131 0.53 -13.39 4.08
N TYR A 132 0.37 -13.12 2.79
CA TYR A 132 0.88 -14.04 1.76
C TYR A 132 2.41 -14.09 1.69
N LEU A 133 3.10 -12.98 1.96
CA LEU A 133 4.56 -12.99 2.11
C LEU A 133 5.01 -13.87 3.27
N ASP A 134 4.31 -13.83 4.40
CA ASP A 134 4.62 -14.67 5.56
C ASP A 134 4.37 -16.15 5.25
N VAL A 135 3.25 -16.48 4.60
CA VAL A 135 2.92 -17.84 4.15
C VAL A 135 3.99 -18.37 3.18
N GLU A 136 4.47 -17.55 2.27
CA GLU A 136 5.49 -17.90 1.28
C GLU A 136 6.93 -17.63 1.75
N ARG A 137 7.13 -17.44 3.06
CA ARG A 137 8.46 -17.24 3.69
C ARG A 137 9.30 -16.13 3.02
N GLY A 138 8.65 -15.03 2.66
CA GLY A 138 9.28 -13.89 2.01
C GLY A 138 9.42 -14.00 0.50
N ASN A 139 8.98 -15.09 -0.13
CA ASN A 139 9.01 -15.22 -1.58
C ASN A 139 7.94 -14.33 -2.23
N LEU A 140 8.36 -13.15 -2.70
CA LEU A 140 7.47 -12.15 -3.28
C LEU A 140 6.75 -12.65 -4.55
N PHE A 141 7.44 -13.40 -5.41
CA PHE A 141 6.85 -13.96 -6.63
C PHE A 141 5.65 -14.85 -6.30
N MET A 142 5.82 -15.75 -5.34
CA MET A 142 4.75 -16.65 -4.93
C MET A 142 3.64 -15.93 -4.16
N ALA A 143 3.99 -14.95 -3.32
CA ALA A 143 3.03 -14.14 -2.58
C ALA A 143 2.13 -13.30 -3.50
N LEU A 144 2.69 -12.68 -4.53
CA LEU A 144 1.95 -11.95 -5.55
C LEU A 144 1.02 -12.90 -6.34
N GLY A 145 1.50 -14.10 -6.67
CA GLY A 145 0.66 -15.12 -7.29
C GLY A 145 -0.53 -15.53 -6.42
N ARG A 146 -0.34 -15.66 -5.08
CA ARG A 146 -1.46 -15.88 -4.15
C ARG A 146 -2.43 -14.71 -4.12
N TYR A 147 -1.90 -13.49 -4.08
CA TYR A 147 -2.71 -12.27 -4.06
C TYR A 147 -3.67 -12.22 -5.25
N ASN A 148 -3.19 -12.52 -6.44
CA ASN A 148 -3.97 -12.54 -7.69
C ASN A 148 -4.77 -13.85 -7.90
N GLY A 149 -4.54 -14.90 -7.11
CA GLY A 149 -5.13 -16.22 -7.33
C GLY A 149 -4.47 -17.05 -8.44
N SER A 150 -3.25 -16.68 -8.86
CA SER A 150 -2.48 -17.34 -9.92
C SER A 150 -1.11 -17.85 -9.45
N ARG A 151 -1.07 -18.39 -8.23
CA ARG A 151 0.18 -18.87 -7.61
C ARG A 151 0.99 -19.74 -8.55
N GLY A 152 2.27 -19.42 -8.69
CA GLY A 152 3.22 -20.13 -9.56
C GLY A 152 3.23 -19.70 -11.01
N ARG A 153 2.30 -18.84 -11.45
CA ARG A 153 2.32 -18.24 -12.79
C ARG A 153 3.10 -16.93 -12.78
N ALA A 154 3.84 -16.66 -13.87
CA ALA A 154 4.78 -15.54 -13.92
C ALA A 154 4.17 -14.22 -14.35
N GLU A 155 3.02 -14.23 -15.05
CA GLU A 155 2.45 -13.05 -15.69
C GLU A 155 2.19 -11.92 -14.69
N TYR A 156 1.40 -12.20 -13.65
CA TYR A 156 1.03 -11.19 -12.67
C TYR A 156 2.21 -10.71 -11.82
N PRO A 157 3.05 -11.58 -11.21
CA PRO A 157 4.23 -11.12 -10.49
C PRO A 157 5.19 -10.29 -11.33
N ASN A 158 5.37 -10.64 -12.61
CA ASN A 158 6.23 -9.88 -13.52
C ASN A 158 5.64 -8.49 -13.82
N MET A 159 4.32 -8.38 -14.03
CA MET A 159 3.64 -7.09 -14.21
C MET A 159 3.81 -6.18 -13.00
N VAL A 160 3.58 -6.70 -11.79
CA VAL A 160 3.73 -5.92 -10.55
C VAL A 160 5.18 -5.50 -10.35
N THR A 161 6.13 -6.40 -10.57
CA THR A 161 7.56 -6.10 -10.42
C THR A 161 8.04 -5.06 -11.44
N ALA A 162 7.57 -5.14 -12.67
CA ALA A 162 7.87 -4.14 -13.70
C ALA A 162 7.30 -2.76 -13.33
N ALA A 163 6.05 -2.70 -12.87
CA ALA A 163 5.42 -1.48 -12.38
C ALA A 163 6.15 -0.90 -11.16
N TRP A 164 6.53 -1.74 -10.20
CA TRP A 164 7.28 -1.34 -9.02
C TRP A 164 8.58 -0.63 -9.34
N ARG A 165 9.35 -1.12 -10.34
CA ARG A 165 10.59 -0.46 -10.78
C ARG A 165 10.40 1.01 -11.13
N GLY A 166 9.25 1.38 -11.69
CA GLY A 166 8.89 2.76 -12.00
C GLY A 166 8.61 3.63 -10.77
N TRP A 167 8.39 3.04 -9.60
CA TRP A 167 8.08 3.74 -8.36
C TRP A 167 9.23 3.79 -7.35
N LYS A 168 10.36 3.17 -7.66
CA LYS A 168 11.55 3.25 -6.80
C LYS A 168 12.09 4.67 -6.80
N LEU A 169 12.53 5.11 -5.61
CA LEU A 169 13.34 6.31 -5.48
C LEU A 169 14.71 6.06 -6.11
N PRO A 170 15.39 7.08 -6.67
CA PRO A 170 16.78 6.99 -7.03
C PRO A 170 17.61 6.58 -5.81
N ASP A 171 18.61 5.73 -6.03
CA ASP A 171 19.55 5.37 -4.97
C ASP A 171 20.21 6.65 -4.43
N GLY A 172 20.00 6.96 -3.14
CA GLY A 172 20.45 8.19 -2.49
C GLY A 172 19.34 9.12 -1.97
N GLY A 173 18.05 8.81 -2.18
CA GLY A 173 16.91 9.64 -1.77
C GLY A 173 16.56 9.64 -0.27
N THR A 174 17.47 9.22 0.62
CA THR A 174 17.31 9.28 2.08
C THR A 174 18.32 10.21 2.75
N GLN A 175 18.84 11.20 2.06
CA GLN A 175 19.55 12.28 2.76
C GLN A 175 18.54 13.36 3.16
N VAL A 176 18.05 13.27 4.38
CA VAL A 176 17.59 14.44 5.12
C VAL A 176 18.77 15.41 5.10
N ALA A 177 18.59 16.57 4.51
CA ALA A 177 19.55 17.64 4.59
C ALA A 177 19.83 17.92 6.06
N ASP A 178 21.00 17.52 6.50
CA ASP A 178 21.58 17.90 7.78
C ASP A 178 21.79 19.43 7.67
N ALA A 179 20.88 20.19 8.28
CA ALA A 179 21.03 21.63 8.40
C ALA A 179 22.20 21.89 9.33
N GLY A 180 23.36 21.97 8.70
CA GLY A 180 24.62 22.18 9.33
C GLY A 180 24.59 23.38 10.26
N THR A 181 24.96 23.14 11.48
CA THR A 181 25.53 24.04 12.46
C THR A 181 26.60 24.89 11.78
N ALA A 182 26.25 26.10 11.37
CA ALA A 182 27.25 27.13 11.14
C ALA A 182 27.62 27.72 12.49
N ALA A 183 28.73 27.20 13.01
CA ALA A 183 29.37 27.71 14.20
C ALA A 183 29.77 29.18 14.02
N ALA A 184 29.42 29.98 15.01
CA ALA A 184 30.01 31.27 15.28
C ALA A 184 31.54 31.12 15.44
N GLY A 185 32.25 32.02 14.82
CA GLY A 185 33.69 32.13 14.98
C GLY A 185 34.23 33.43 14.46
N ARG A 186 34.36 34.38 15.38
CA ARG A 186 35.13 35.60 15.48
C ARG A 186 34.45 36.91 15.17
#